data_c0dccadedc8f0f8fd191e6ac0392855e
#
_entry.id   c0dccadedc8f0f8fd191e6ac0392855e
#
_cell.length_a   1.000
_cell.length_b   1.000
_cell.length_c   1.000
_cell.angle_alpha   90.00
_cell.angle_beta   90.00
_cell.angle_gamma   90.00
#
_symmetry.space_group_name_H-M   'P 1'
#
loop_
_entity.id
_entity.type
_entity.pdbx_description
1 polymer ?
#
loop_
_entity_poly.entity_id
_entity_poly.type
_entity_poly.pdbx_seq_one_letter_code
_entity_poly.pdbx_strand_id
1 'polypeptide(L)'
;IHYFNTVAELGSISAASNFYDIQPSSISRQIAVLEKELGVRLLNRNTRNLGLTEAGRKYFEYSQRIISEIDSAKRAVSDLQDKPRGVLRVSLTVGFGEMVILPLVTRFMEKYPEIKLELELTERVVDMVDENIDIAVRSGLLHDSNLVATHLQDNNFILCASPIYLKKYGVPLSSNELIDHTCLCYGFAGWKEWYLLGDAAQPIPLSNRITINSVNGQKQLIINDSGIALIPRWAVKEDVKQGKLSVIMPSLTFSPSEKLTSTYAIYQNREFVSPKIRVFLDFIKQELLP
;
A
#
# COMPACT_ATOMS: atom_id res chain seq x y z
N ILE A 1 -20.03 11.97 19.66
CA ILE A 1 -19.48 10.92 18.78
C ILE A 1 -17.96 10.84 18.92
N HIS A 2 -17.19 11.92 18.68
CA HIS A 2 -15.72 11.91 18.67
C HIS A 2 -15.10 11.33 19.96
N TYR A 3 -15.51 11.82 21.13
CA TYR A 3 -14.98 11.33 22.41
C TYR A 3 -15.22 9.84 22.62
N PHE A 4 -16.40 9.34 22.22
CA PHE A 4 -16.71 7.92 22.32
C PHE A 4 -15.79 7.09 21.40
N ASN A 5 -15.59 7.50 20.16
CA ASN A 5 -14.73 6.79 19.21
C ASN A 5 -13.28 6.75 19.70
N THR A 6 -12.72 7.87 20.13
CA THR A 6 -11.34 7.90 20.66
C THR A 6 -11.19 7.03 21.92
N VAL A 7 -12.21 7.00 22.81
CA VAL A 7 -12.19 6.10 23.96
C VAL A 7 -12.28 4.64 23.54
N ALA A 8 -13.06 4.32 22.50
CA ALA A 8 -13.18 2.96 21.97
C ALA A 8 -11.86 2.49 21.31
N GLU A 9 -11.19 3.34 20.59
CA GLU A 9 -9.89 3.08 19.92
C GLU A 9 -8.76 2.90 20.92
N LEU A 10 -8.64 3.82 21.88
CA LEU A 10 -7.55 3.80 22.87
C LEU A 10 -7.81 2.88 24.06
N GLY A 11 -9.03 2.34 24.19
CA GLY A 11 -9.42 1.46 25.29
C GLY A 11 -9.37 2.12 26.69
N SER A 12 -9.27 3.46 26.76
CA SER A 12 -9.07 4.20 28.00
C SER A 12 -9.59 5.63 27.95
N ILE A 13 -10.40 5.99 28.95
CA ILE A 13 -10.86 7.38 29.11
C ILE A 13 -9.70 8.33 29.42
N SER A 14 -8.73 7.88 30.22
CA SER A 14 -7.54 8.68 30.55
C SER A 14 -6.66 8.92 29.32
N ALA A 15 -6.46 7.90 28.48
CA ALA A 15 -5.72 8.08 27.22
C ALA A 15 -6.44 9.06 26.27
N ALA A 16 -7.77 8.94 26.14
CA ALA A 16 -8.56 9.86 25.35
C ALA A 16 -8.53 11.30 25.92
N SER A 17 -8.52 11.45 27.25
CA SER A 17 -8.43 12.77 27.88
C SER A 17 -7.09 13.46 27.61
N ASN A 18 -6.00 12.71 27.62
CA ASN A 18 -4.68 13.20 27.25
C ASN A 18 -4.63 13.59 25.75
N PHE A 19 -5.28 12.80 24.89
CA PHE A 19 -5.34 13.09 23.45
C PHE A 19 -6.04 14.43 23.15
N TYR A 20 -7.12 14.77 23.90
CA TYR A 20 -7.86 16.01 23.71
C TYR A 20 -7.41 17.16 24.62
N ASP A 21 -6.46 16.94 25.50
CA ASP A 21 -6.02 17.88 26.56
C ASP A 21 -7.20 18.41 27.41
N ILE A 22 -8.07 17.49 27.84
CA ILE A 22 -9.23 17.80 28.70
C ILE A 22 -9.34 16.84 29.88
N GLN A 23 -10.11 17.22 30.91
CA GLN A 23 -10.30 16.38 32.09
C GLN A 23 -11.04 15.06 31.77
N PRO A 24 -10.64 13.91 32.32
CA PRO A 24 -11.31 12.62 32.12
C PRO A 24 -12.81 12.65 32.49
N SER A 25 -13.18 13.44 33.48
CA SER A 25 -14.58 13.64 33.89
C SER A 25 -15.44 14.27 32.80
N SER A 26 -14.87 15.14 31.97
CA SER A 26 -15.55 15.77 30.83
C SER A 26 -15.89 14.73 29.76
N ILE A 27 -14.95 13.88 29.40
CA ILE A 27 -15.19 12.77 28.44
C ILE A 27 -16.25 11.81 29.00
N SER A 28 -16.10 11.39 30.26
CA SER A 28 -17.08 10.50 30.91
C SER A 28 -18.49 11.09 30.89
N ARG A 29 -18.62 12.39 31.14
CA ARG A 29 -19.92 13.09 31.13
C ARG A 29 -20.51 13.14 29.71
N GLN A 30 -19.72 13.43 28.70
CA GLN A 30 -20.18 13.47 27.30
C GLN A 30 -20.62 12.09 26.82
N ILE A 31 -19.90 11.03 27.17
CA ILE A 31 -20.31 9.67 26.84
C ILE A 31 -21.59 9.28 27.60
N ALA A 32 -21.74 9.66 28.88
CA ALA A 32 -22.96 9.41 29.62
C ALA A 32 -24.18 10.12 29.03
N VAL A 33 -24.02 11.35 28.50
CA VAL A 33 -25.07 12.06 27.75
C VAL A 33 -25.45 11.30 26.49
N LEU A 34 -24.47 10.84 25.72
CA LEU A 34 -24.71 10.05 24.50
C LEU A 34 -25.45 8.73 24.82
N GLU A 35 -25.02 7.98 25.86
CA GLU A 35 -25.68 6.75 26.30
C GLU A 35 -27.14 7.03 26.73
N LYS A 36 -27.38 8.16 27.40
CA LYS A 36 -28.73 8.58 27.80
C LYS A 36 -29.61 8.90 26.60
N GLU A 37 -29.09 9.61 25.60
CA GLU A 37 -29.81 9.93 24.36
C GLU A 37 -30.19 8.70 23.57
N LEU A 38 -29.28 7.71 23.52
CA LEU A 38 -29.49 6.44 22.83
C LEU A 38 -30.32 5.43 23.64
N GLY A 39 -30.52 5.65 24.93
CA GLY A 39 -31.24 4.76 25.84
C GLY A 39 -30.50 3.44 26.14
N VAL A 40 -29.23 3.31 25.73
CA VAL A 40 -28.43 2.12 25.89
C VAL A 40 -27.01 2.45 26.35
N ARG A 41 -26.37 1.51 27.08
CA ARG A 41 -24.95 1.66 27.43
C ARG A 41 -24.08 1.20 26.27
N LEU A 42 -23.07 2.01 25.96
CA LEU A 42 -22.06 1.74 24.93
C LEU A 42 -20.77 1.15 25.53
N LEU A 43 -20.45 1.50 26.79
CA LEU A 43 -19.24 1.08 27.48
C LEU A 43 -19.57 0.15 28.67
N ASN A 44 -18.80 -0.94 28.78
CA ASN A 44 -18.75 -1.76 29.99
C ASN A 44 -17.76 -1.14 30.97
N ARG A 45 -18.27 -0.67 32.10
CA ARG A 45 -17.45 -0.08 33.18
C ARG A 45 -17.08 -1.14 34.20
N ASN A 46 -16.26 -2.12 33.84
CA ASN A 46 -15.65 -3.00 34.87
C ASN A 46 -14.29 -2.39 35.28
N THR A 47 -14.02 -2.42 36.58
CA THR A 47 -12.89 -1.74 37.24
C THR A 47 -11.49 -2.13 36.76
N ARG A 48 -11.35 -3.10 35.87
CA ARG A 48 -10.07 -3.58 35.34
C ARG A 48 -9.87 -3.37 33.82
N ASN A 49 -10.93 -3.28 33.05
CA ASN A 49 -10.83 -3.03 31.61
C ASN A 49 -12.06 -2.27 31.09
N LEU A 50 -11.83 -1.22 30.32
CA LEU A 50 -12.88 -0.53 29.59
C LEU A 50 -13.11 -1.27 28.26
N GLY A 51 -14.32 -1.80 28.07
CA GLY A 51 -14.70 -2.54 26.86
C GLY A 51 -15.98 -2.00 26.25
N LEU A 52 -16.21 -2.27 24.97
CA LEU A 52 -17.47 -1.96 24.29
C LEU A 52 -18.54 -3.00 24.64
N THR A 53 -19.78 -2.56 24.85
CA THR A 53 -20.98 -3.41 24.82
C THR A 53 -21.25 -3.87 23.39
N GLU A 54 -22.22 -4.77 23.16
CA GLU A 54 -22.66 -5.12 21.82
C GLU A 54 -23.22 -3.88 21.08
N ALA A 55 -24.04 -3.07 21.78
CA ALA A 55 -24.53 -1.82 21.27
C ALA A 55 -23.37 -0.83 20.98
N GLY A 56 -22.36 -0.82 21.87
CA GLY A 56 -21.16 0.01 21.69
C GLY A 56 -20.36 -0.36 20.45
N ARG A 57 -20.18 -1.66 20.16
CA ARG A 57 -19.50 -2.10 18.91
C ARG A 57 -20.26 -1.66 17.66
N LYS A 58 -21.57 -1.88 17.63
CA LYS A 58 -22.40 -1.42 16.50
C LYS A 58 -22.35 0.12 16.35
N TYR A 59 -22.50 0.84 17.44
CA TYR A 59 -22.43 2.30 17.40
C TYR A 59 -21.07 2.82 16.97
N PHE A 60 -19.98 2.18 17.39
CA PHE A 60 -18.62 2.50 17.00
C PHE A 60 -18.41 2.36 15.48
N GLU A 61 -18.85 1.24 14.91
CA GLU A 61 -18.79 0.96 13.47
C GLU A 61 -19.51 2.04 12.64
N TYR A 62 -20.75 2.39 13.02
CA TYR A 62 -21.49 3.44 12.33
C TYR A 62 -20.93 4.84 12.58
N SER A 63 -20.48 5.13 13.78
CA SER A 63 -19.96 6.45 14.11
C SER A 63 -18.61 6.74 13.45
N GLN A 64 -17.78 5.74 13.22
CA GLN A 64 -16.56 5.88 12.40
C GLN A 64 -16.91 6.30 10.95
N ARG A 65 -17.93 5.68 10.34
CA ARG A 65 -18.41 6.06 8.99
C ARG A 65 -18.93 7.50 8.97
N ILE A 66 -19.72 7.91 9.97
CA ILE A 66 -20.22 9.28 10.06
C ILE A 66 -19.09 10.30 10.17
N ILE A 67 -18.08 10.03 11.00
CA ILE A 67 -16.90 10.90 11.13
C ILE A 67 -16.15 10.99 9.80
N SER A 68 -15.96 9.85 9.14
CA SER A 68 -15.35 9.79 7.81
C SER A 68 -16.11 10.63 6.78
N GLU A 69 -17.43 10.57 6.76
CA GLU A 69 -18.27 11.37 5.86
C GLU A 69 -18.21 12.88 6.18
N ILE A 70 -18.22 13.26 7.47
CA ILE A 70 -18.03 14.66 7.88
C ILE A 70 -16.68 15.19 7.42
N ASP A 71 -15.62 14.42 7.57
CA ASP A 71 -14.28 14.81 7.12
C ASP A 71 -14.19 14.83 5.58
N SER A 72 -14.92 13.96 4.90
CA SER A 72 -15.07 13.99 3.44
C SER A 72 -15.79 15.25 2.97
N ALA A 73 -16.86 15.65 3.65
CA ALA A 73 -17.57 16.89 3.35
C ALA A 73 -16.69 18.14 3.59
N LYS A 74 -15.93 18.17 4.69
CA LYS A 74 -14.96 19.25 4.96
C LYS A 74 -13.90 19.32 3.87
N ARG A 75 -13.38 18.16 3.42
CA ARG A 75 -12.43 18.09 2.32
C ARG A 75 -13.04 18.61 1.02
N ALA A 76 -14.23 18.19 0.66
CA ALA A 76 -14.92 18.63 -0.56
C ALA A 76 -15.08 20.16 -0.60
N VAL A 77 -15.40 20.79 0.53
CA VAL A 77 -15.49 22.27 0.63
C VAL A 77 -14.10 22.93 0.57
N SER A 78 -13.09 22.34 1.23
CA SER A 78 -11.71 22.81 1.19
C SER A 78 -11.10 22.70 -0.21
N ASP A 79 -11.48 21.68 -0.96
CA ASP A 79 -11.01 21.38 -2.31
C ASP A 79 -11.54 22.36 -3.38
N LEU A 80 -12.53 23.19 -3.04
CA LEU A 80 -12.98 24.33 -3.87
C LEU A 80 -11.97 25.48 -3.89
N GLN A 81 -10.91 25.43 -3.07
CA GLN A 81 -9.84 26.42 -3.09
C GLN A 81 -8.68 25.85 -3.93
N ASP A 82 -8.22 26.62 -4.92
CA ASP A 82 -7.19 26.23 -5.91
C ASP A 82 -5.80 25.89 -5.33
N LYS A 83 -5.59 26.02 -4.02
CA LYS A 83 -4.28 25.77 -3.38
C LYS A 83 -4.17 24.36 -2.83
N PRO A 84 -3.12 23.61 -3.19
CA PRO A 84 -2.86 22.28 -2.65
C PRO A 84 -2.40 22.37 -1.18
N ARG A 85 -3.29 21.98 -0.23
CA ARG A 85 -3.04 22.04 1.20
C ARG A 85 -3.80 20.98 1.98
N GLY A 86 -3.44 20.81 3.26
CA GLY A 86 -4.08 19.84 4.16
C GLY A 86 -3.46 18.46 4.15
N VAL A 87 -4.09 17.48 4.76
CA VAL A 87 -3.58 16.11 4.87
C VAL A 87 -3.84 15.32 3.59
N LEU A 88 -2.80 14.73 3.03
CA LEU A 88 -2.85 13.77 1.92
C LEU A 88 -2.46 12.40 2.44
N ARG A 89 -3.42 11.46 2.43
CA ARG A 89 -3.24 10.07 2.89
C ARG A 89 -3.02 9.15 1.70
N VAL A 90 -1.85 8.53 1.64
CA VAL A 90 -1.46 7.67 0.53
C VAL A 90 -1.10 6.29 1.04
N SER A 91 -1.82 5.26 0.55
CA SER A 91 -1.48 3.87 0.79
C SER A 91 -0.64 3.33 -0.36
N LEU A 92 0.52 2.75 -0.07
CA LEU A 92 1.51 2.28 -1.04
C LEU A 92 1.74 0.78 -0.87
N THR A 93 1.95 0.05 -1.98
CA THR A 93 2.60 -1.28 -1.87
C THR A 93 4.00 -1.10 -1.28
N VAL A 94 4.40 -2.02 -0.39
CA VAL A 94 5.64 -1.87 0.40
C VAL A 94 6.86 -1.67 -0.50
N GLY A 95 7.09 -2.58 -1.44
CA GLY A 95 8.29 -2.52 -2.28
C GLY A 95 8.37 -1.26 -3.15
N PHE A 96 7.28 -0.90 -3.82
CA PHE A 96 7.23 0.31 -4.66
C PHE A 96 7.28 1.59 -3.81
N GLY A 97 6.60 1.58 -2.67
CA GLY A 97 6.64 2.67 -1.71
C GLY A 97 8.07 2.95 -1.25
N GLU A 98 8.75 1.94 -0.70
CA GLU A 98 10.11 2.09 -0.16
C GLU A 98 11.15 2.49 -1.21
N MET A 99 11.13 1.85 -2.38
CA MET A 99 12.21 1.96 -3.35
C MET A 99 11.99 3.05 -4.40
N VAL A 100 10.74 3.48 -4.62
CA VAL A 100 10.40 4.44 -5.68
C VAL A 100 9.80 5.72 -5.11
N ILE A 101 8.78 5.62 -4.24
CA ILE A 101 8.06 6.80 -3.77
C ILE A 101 8.79 7.53 -2.63
N LEU A 102 9.26 6.80 -1.59
CA LEU A 102 9.91 7.44 -0.44
C LEU A 102 11.13 8.32 -0.81
N PRO A 103 11.99 7.94 -1.78
CA PRO A 103 13.09 8.81 -2.23
C PRO A 103 12.63 10.16 -2.80
N LEU A 104 11.40 10.27 -3.26
CA LEU A 104 10.83 11.47 -3.86
C LEU A 104 10.11 12.38 -2.85
N VAL A 105 9.83 11.88 -1.65
CA VAL A 105 8.99 12.56 -0.64
C VAL A 105 9.58 13.90 -0.23
N THR A 106 10.89 13.99 0.02
CA THR A 106 11.55 15.25 0.43
C THR A 106 11.31 16.34 -0.61
N ARG A 107 11.54 16.05 -1.89
CA ARG A 107 11.33 16.99 -3.00
C ARG A 107 9.85 17.39 -3.15
N PHE A 108 8.95 16.46 -2.93
CA PHE A 108 7.51 16.75 -2.93
C PHE A 108 7.13 17.71 -1.79
N MET A 109 7.61 17.45 -0.57
CA MET A 109 7.32 18.30 0.60
C MET A 109 7.93 19.70 0.48
N GLU A 110 9.12 19.84 -0.10
CA GLU A 110 9.72 21.14 -0.42
C GLU A 110 8.89 21.94 -1.42
N LYS A 111 8.33 21.27 -2.44
CA LYS A 111 7.51 21.89 -3.48
C LYS A 111 6.11 22.27 -2.99
N TYR A 112 5.54 21.51 -2.03
CA TYR A 112 4.19 21.69 -1.52
C TYR A 112 4.17 21.75 0.02
N PRO A 113 4.70 22.80 0.65
CA PRO A 113 4.90 22.89 2.10
C PRO A 113 3.59 22.95 2.92
N GLU A 114 2.45 23.28 2.31
CA GLU A 114 1.15 23.30 2.98
C GLU A 114 0.45 21.93 2.99
N ILE A 115 1.04 20.89 2.35
CA ILE A 115 0.54 19.52 2.39
C ILE A 115 1.20 18.77 3.56
N LYS A 116 0.40 18.17 4.43
CA LYS A 116 0.85 17.15 5.37
C LYS A 116 0.66 15.78 4.74
N LEU A 117 1.76 15.02 4.54
CA LEU A 117 1.72 13.71 3.91
C LEU A 117 1.68 12.62 4.98
N GLU A 118 0.68 11.73 4.88
CA GLU A 118 0.55 10.52 5.71
C GLU A 118 0.66 9.30 4.77
N LEU A 119 1.71 8.48 4.97
CA LEU A 119 2.01 7.32 4.13
C LEU A 119 1.80 6.04 4.90
N GLU A 120 1.03 5.12 4.34
CA GLU A 120 0.89 3.76 4.82
C GLU A 120 1.49 2.79 3.80
N LEU A 121 2.46 1.98 4.21
CA LEU A 121 3.06 0.95 3.38
C LEU A 121 2.44 -0.40 3.73
N THR A 122 1.64 -0.97 2.82
CA THR A 122 0.93 -2.22 3.06
C THR A 122 0.61 -2.95 1.76
N GLU A 123 0.66 -4.29 1.82
CA GLU A 123 0.23 -5.14 0.71
C GLU A 123 -1.26 -5.51 0.79
N ARG A 124 -1.94 -5.21 1.89
CA ARG A 124 -3.39 -5.47 2.00
C ARG A 124 -4.19 -4.56 1.07
N VAL A 125 -5.34 -5.05 0.66
CA VAL A 125 -6.34 -4.19 0.01
C VAL A 125 -6.94 -3.27 1.08
N VAL A 126 -6.86 -1.97 0.86
CA VAL A 126 -7.41 -0.95 1.77
C VAL A 126 -8.81 -0.56 1.32
N ASP A 127 -9.70 -0.30 2.27
CA ASP A 127 -10.95 0.40 1.99
C ASP A 127 -10.68 1.90 2.00
N MET A 128 -10.76 2.52 0.83
CA MET A 128 -10.40 3.94 0.68
C MET A 128 -11.35 4.88 1.42
N VAL A 129 -12.60 4.45 1.62
CA VAL A 129 -13.63 5.25 2.32
C VAL A 129 -13.47 5.09 3.83
N ASP A 130 -13.54 3.85 4.31
CA ASP A 130 -13.52 3.55 5.74
C ASP A 130 -12.18 3.94 6.39
N GLU A 131 -11.07 3.84 5.65
CA GLU A 131 -9.73 4.17 6.13
C GLU A 131 -9.27 5.59 5.77
N ASN A 132 -10.14 6.39 5.14
CA ASN A 132 -9.85 7.78 4.74
C ASN A 132 -8.61 7.93 3.85
N ILE A 133 -8.35 6.98 2.95
CA ILE A 133 -7.24 7.02 2.01
C ILE A 133 -7.61 7.89 0.81
N ASP A 134 -6.79 8.89 0.50
CA ASP A 134 -6.97 9.75 -0.67
C ASP A 134 -6.47 9.08 -1.96
N ILE A 135 -5.33 8.39 -1.89
CA ILE A 135 -4.70 7.67 -3.03
C ILE A 135 -4.20 6.31 -2.56
N ALA A 136 -4.48 5.26 -3.31
CA ALA A 136 -3.83 3.96 -3.15
C ALA A 136 -2.95 3.67 -4.38
N VAL A 137 -1.65 3.43 -4.18
CA VAL A 137 -0.74 2.99 -5.24
C VAL A 137 -0.61 1.48 -5.19
N ARG A 138 -1.01 0.83 -6.26
CA ARG A 138 -1.06 -0.64 -6.35
C ARG A 138 -0.47 -1.14 -7.65
N SER A 139 0.22 -2.28 -7.58
CA SER A 139 0.78 -2.98 -8.73
C SER A 139 -0.03 -4.23 -9.04
N GLY A 140 -0.30 -4.50 -10.31
CA GLY A 140 -1.03 -5.69 -10.72
C GLY A 140 -1.97 -5.44 -11.90
N LEU A 141 -2.98 -6.29 -12.01
CA LEU A 141 -4.09 -6.13 -12.93
C LEU A 141 -5.19 -5.31 -12.26
N LEU A 142 -5.80 -4.42 -13.02
CA LEU A 142 -6.99 -3.70 -12.56
C LEU A 142 -8.21 -4.59 -12.64
N HIS A 143 -9.03 -4.55 -11.59
CA HIS A 143 -10.37 -5.13 -11.57
C HIS A 143 -11.41 -4.02 -11.75
N ASP A 144 -12.55 -4.38 -12.29
CA ASP A 144 -13.66 -3.45 -12.45
C ASP A 144 -14.07 -2.86 -11.09
N SER A 145 -14.11 -1.56 -11.00
CA SER A 145 -14.49 -0.82 -9.80
C SER A 145 -14.98 0.58 -10.15
N ASN A 146 -15.65 1.24 -9.21
CA ASN A 146 -16.07 2.64 -9.34
C ASN A 146 -14.93 3.65 -9.06
N LEU A 147 -13.69 3.17 -8.89
CA LEU A 147 -12.53 3.98 -8.60
C LEU A 147 -11.85 4.42 -9.92
N VAL A 148 -11.20 5.55 -9.89
CA VAL A 148 -10.35 6.01 -10.99
C VAL A 148 -8.96 5.43 -10.81
N ALA A 149 -8.45 4.78 -11.87
CA ALA A 149 -7.08 4.28 -11.90
C ALA A 149 -6.26 5.11 -12.90
N THR A 150 -5.21 5.70 -12.41
CA THR A 150 -4.24 6.44 -13.22
C THR A 150 -2.97 5.61 -13.36
N HIS A 151 -2.58 5.27 -14.59
CA HIS A 151 -1.34 4.56 -14.88
C HIS A 151 -0.14 5.41 -14.44
N LEU A 152 0.79 4.79 -13.69
CA LEU A 152 2.05 5.41 -13.27
C LEU A 152 3.23 4.88 -14.07
N GLN A 153 3.41 3.56 -14.11
CA GLN A 153 4.46 2.90 -14.90
C GLN A 153 4.16 1.43 -15.13
N ASP A 154 4.81 0.84 -16.14
CA ASP A 154 4.75 -0.59 -16.38
C ASP A 154 5.68 -1.35 -15.44
N ASN A 155 5.22 -2.51 -14.96
CA ASN A 155 6.05 -3.43 -14.20
C ASN A 155 6.78 -4.36 -15.16
N ASN A 156 7.94 -3.93 -15.62
CA ASN A 156 8.83 -4.76 -16.44
C ASN A 156 9.56 -5.74 -15.53
N PHE A 157 9.05 -6.96 -15.43
CA PHE A 157 9.69 -8.01 -14.66
C PHE A 157 10.88 -8.61 -15.42
N ILE A 158 11.94 -8.94 -14.69
CA ILE A 158 13.14 -9.61 -15.22
C ILE A 158 13.55 -10.76 -14.32
N LEU A 159 14.12 -11.80 -14.91
CA LEU A 159 14.78 -12.86 -14.15
C LEU A 159 16.19 -12.42 -13.79
N CYS A 160 16.53 -12.48 -12.50
CA CYS A 160 17.84 -12.08 -11.99
C CYS A 160 18.41 -13.10 -11.00
N ALA A 161 19.71 -13.24 -11.02
CA ALA A 161 20.50 -13.93 -9.99
C ALA A 161 21.87 -13.27 -9.84
N SER A 162 22.59 -13.56 -8.76
CA SER A 162 23.99 -13.13 -8.64
C SER A 162 24.90 -13.87 -9.62
N PRO A 163 26.00 -13.23 -10.07
CA PRO A 163 27.01 -13.92 -10.88
C PRO A 163 27.61 -15.15 -10.19
N ILE A 164 27.73 -15.12 -8.87
CA ILE A 164 28.27 -16.26 -8.07
C ILE A 164 27.32 -17.44 -8.12
N TYR A 165 26.01 -17.21 -7.95
CA TYR A 165 25.01 -18.26 -8.09
C TYR A 165 25.05 -18.90 -9.47
N LEU A 166 25.06 -18.07 -10.53
CA LEU A 166 25.10 -18.54 -11.92
C LEU A 166 26.40 -19.32 -12.26
N LYS A 167 27.53 -18.88 -11.71
CA LYS A 167 28.81 -19.62 -11.86
C LYS A 167 28.76 -21.00 -11.22
N LYS A 168 28.06 -21.12 -10.07
CA LYS A 168 28.01 -22.38 -9.31
C LYS A 168 26.99 -23.37 -9.87
N TYR A 169 25.83 -22.89 -10.29
CA TYR A 169 24.70 -23.75 -10.67
C TYR A 169 24.37 -23.73 -12.17
N GLY A 170 25.09 -22.94 -12.96
CA GLY A 170 24.83 -22.75 -14.38
C GLY A 170 23.91 -21.58 -14.67
N VAL A 171 23.90 -21.15 -15.94
CA VAL A 171 22.97 -20.11 -16.44
C VAL A 171 21.87 -20.83 -17.21
N PRO A 172 20.58 -20.76 -16.78
CA PRO A 172 19.52 -21.41 -17.55
C PRO A 172 19.34 -20.70 -18.90
N LEU A 173 19.31 -21.49 -19.97
CA LEU A 173 19.19 -21.03 -21.36
C LEU A 173 17.74 -21.03 -21.86
N SER A 174 16.86 -21.76 -21.16
CA SER A 174 15.42 -21.81 -21.43
C SER A 174 14.59 -21.71 -20.15
N SER A 175 13.32 -21.32 -20.28
CA SER A 175 12.39 -21.25 -19.15
C SER A 175 12.16 -22.61 -18.48
N ASN A 176 12.27 -23.72 -19.23
CA ASN A 176 12.10 -25.06 -18.68
C ASN A 176 13.24 -25.48 -17.74
N GLU A 177 14.44 -24.95 -17.93
CA GLU A 177 15.59 -25.23 -17.05
C GLU A 177 15.49 -24.60 -15.68
N LEU A 178 14.54 -23.66 -15.48
CA LEU A 178 14.28 -23.05 -14.18
C LEU A 178 13.84 -24.07 -13.11
N ILE A 179 13.30 -25.22 -13.52
CA ILE A 179 12.94 -26.31 -12.61
C ILE A 179 14.17 -26.86 -11.84
N ASP A 180 15.36 -26.78 -12.42
CA ASP A 180 16.62 -27.27 -11.84
C ASP A 180 17.28 -26.22 -10.92
N HIS A 181 16.73 -25.00 -10.88
CA HIS A 181 17.25 -23.90 -10.08
C HIS A 181 16.39 -23.61 -8.86
N THR A 182 17.00 -23.05 -7.82
CA THR A 182 16.22 -22.48 -6.69
C THR A 182 15.54 -21.20 -7.15
N CYS A 183 14.21 -21.24 -7.26
CA CYS A 183 13.38 -20.07 -7.59
C CYS A 183 12.80 -19.43 -6.34
N LEU A 184 12.91 -18.11 -6.25
CA LEU A 184 12.37 -17.29 -5.16
C LEU A 184 11.05 -16.68 -5.60
N CYS A 185 9.93 -17.24 -5.16
CA CYS A 185 8.60 -16.79 -5.54
C CYS A 185 8.08 -15.68 -4.62
N TYR A 186 7.31 -14.75 -5.20
CA TYR A 186 6.64 -13.72 -4.44
C TYR A 186 5.33 -14.28 -3.86
N GLY A 187 5.19 -14.23 -2.53
CA GLY A 187 4.11 -14.89 -1.79
C GLY A 187 2.84 -14.07 -1.57
N PHE A 188 2.59 -13.05 -2.40
CA PHE A 188 1.44 -12.16 -2.24
C PHE A 188 0.59 -12.06 -3.51
N ALA A 189 -0.69 -11.73 -3.36
CA ALA A 189 -1.64 -11.43 -4.44
C ALA A 189 -1.77 -12.51 -5.53
N GLY A 190 -1.52 -13.78 -5.20
CA GLY A 190 -1.62 -14.88 -6.16
C GLY A 190 -0.42 -15.02 -7.11
N TRP A 191 0.63 -14.21 -6.97
CA TRP A 191 1.81 -14.22 -7.83
C TRP A 191 2.79 -15.37 -7.48
N LYS A 192 2.28 -16.58 -7.36
CA LYS A 192 3.09 -17.77 -7.06
C LYS A 192 3.67 -18.42 -8.30
N GLU A 193 3.11 -18.13 -9.45
CA GLU A 193 3.51 -18.69 -10.74
C GLU A 193 4.26 -17.64 -11.56
N TRP A 194 5.08 -18.11 -12.46
CA TRP A 194 5.76 -17.28 -13.45
C TRP A 194 5.29 -17.69 -14.82
N TYR A 195 5.17 -16.72 -15.71
CA TYR A 195 4.74 -16.90 -17.09
C TYR A 195 5.79 -16.37 -18.05
N LEU A 196 6.04 -17.12 -19.10
CA LEU A 196 6.69 -16.63 -20.31
C LEU A 196 5.59 -16.06 -21.22
N LEU A 197 5.69 -14.77 -21.53
CA LEU A 197 4.73 -14.08 -22.38
C LEU A 197 5.20 -14.11 -23.85
N GLY A 198 4.26 -14.45 -24.73
CA GLY A 198 4.43 -14.49 -26.18
C GLY A 198 3.06 -14.43 -26.84
N ASP A 199 2.85 -15.18 -27.93
CA ASP A 199 1.53 -15.28 -28.59
C ASP A 199 0.47 -15.84 -27.63
N ALA A 200 0.87 -16.70 -26.70
CA ALA A 200 0.08 -17.14 -25.56
C ALA A 200 0.98 -17.17 -24.32
N ALA A 201 0.41 -16.82 -23.15
CA ALA A 201 1.12 -16.93 -21.89
C ALA A 201 1.34 -18.42 -21.54
N GLN A 202 2.56 -18.80 -21.22
CA GLN A 202 2.92 -20.16 -20.86
C GLN A 202 3.39 -20.19 -19.41
N PRO A 203 2.77 -20.98 -18.52
CA PRO A 203 3.26 -21.16 -17.16
C PRO A 203 4.62 -21.85 -17.17
N ILE A 204 5.51 -21.40 -16.31
CA ILE A 204 6.88 -21.91 -16.21
C ILE A 204 6.95 -22.92 -15.08
N PRO A 205 7.48 -24.12 -15.31
CA PRO A 205 7.71 -25.08 -14.23
C PRO A 205 8.82 -24.55 -13.31
N LEU A 206 8.53 -24.46 -12.00
CA LEU A 206 9.44 -23.88 -11.02
C LEU A 206 9.74 -24.86 -9.89
N SER A 207 11.00 -24.88 -9.46
CA SER A 207 11.40 -25.43 -8.16
C SER A 207 11.28 -24.32 -7.10
N ASN A 208 10.06 -24.13 -6.58
CA ASN A 208 9.79 -23.11 -5.55
C ASN A 208 10.27 -23.59 -4.18
N ARG A 209 11.50 -23.19 -3.79
CA ARG A 209 12.06 -23.51 -2.47
C ARG A 209 11.94 -22.37 -1.46
N ILE A 210 11.75 -21.13 -1.93
CA ILE A 210 11.64 -19.95 -1.09
C ILE A 210 10.46 -19.11 -1.57
N THR A 211 9.55 -18.81 -0.66
CA THR A 211 8.44 -17.87 -0.89
C THR A 211 8.58 -16.71 0.09
N ILE A 212 8.54 -15.47 -0.42
CA ILE A 212 8.66 -14.25 0.38
C ILE A 212 7.73 -13.16 -0.16
N ASN A 213 7.11 -12.39 0.73
CA ASN A 213 6.18 -11.31 0.39
C ASN A 213 6.83 -9.91 0.36
N SER A 214 8.13 -9.84 0.15
CA SER A 214 8.89 -8.58 0.12
C SER A 214 9.80 -8.54 -1.10
N VAL A 215 9.62 -7.55 -1.97
CA VAL A 215 10.48 -7.30 -3.12
C VAL A 215 11.92 -7.02 -2.68
N ASN A 216 12.09 -6.22 -1.62
CA ASN A 216 13.42 -5.96 -1.05
C ASN A 216 14.03 -7.24 -0.46
N GLY A 217 13.23 -8.07 0.20
CA GLY A 217 13.66 -9.39 0.68
C GLY A 217 14.12 -10.31 -0.45
N GLN A 218 13.35 -10.39 -1.56
CA GLN A 218 13.79 -11.15 -2.75
C GLN A 218 15.13 -10.63 -3.27
N LYS A 219 15.28 -9.31 -3.40
CA LYS A 219 16.53 -8.67 -3.84
C LYS A 219 17.70 -9.05 -2.95
N GLN A 220 17.55 -8.97 -1.63
CA GLN A 220 18.62 -9.35 -0.70
C GLN A 220 19.00 -10.83 -0.84
N LEU A 221 18.03 -11.72 -1.00
CA LEU A 221 18.30 -13.16 -1.17
C LEU A 221 19.06 -13.45 -2.46
N ILE A 222 18.70 -12.84 -3.61
CA ILE A 222 19.42 -13.08 -4.86
C ILE A 222 20.81 -12.45 -4.86
N ILE A 223 21.03 -11.32 -4.21
CA ILE A 223 22.37 -10.73 -4.02
C ILE A 223 23.25 -11.64 -3.17
N ASN A 224 22.67 -12.37 -2.20
CA ASN A 224 23.35 -13.33 -1.34
C ASN A 224 23.32 -14.77 -1.91
N ASP A 225 23.33 -14.93 -3.21
CA ASP A 225 23.51 -16.20 -3.94
C ASP A 225 22.43 -17.27 -3.65
N SER A 226 21.22 -16.87 -3.22
CA SER A 226 20.19 -17.83 -2.78
C SER A 226 19.39 -18.45 -3.93
N GLY A 227 19.46 -17.91 -5.14
CA GLY A 227 18.69 -18.43 -6.27
C GLY A 227 18.39 -17.38 -7.35
N ILE A 228 17.35 -17.68 -8.14
CA ILE A 228 16.82 -16.83 -9.22
C ILE A 228 15.49 -16.22 -8.75
N ALA A 229 15.28 -14.94 -9.00
CA ALA A 229 13.98 -14.30 -8.76
C ALA A 229 13.44 -13.68 -10.05
N LEU A 230 12.12 -13.73 -10.20
CA LEU A 230 11.36 -12.86 -11.09
C LEU A 230 11.03 -11.59 -10.30
N ILE A 231 11.61 -10.48 -10.69
CA ILE A 231 11.59 -9.24 -9.90
C ILE A 231 11.37 -8.02 -10.80
N PRO A 232 10.65 -6.98 -10.35
CA PRO A 232 10.49 -5.75 -11.14
C PRO A 232 11.85 -5.11 -11.42
N ARG A 233 12.09 -4.69 -12.65
CA ARG A 233 13.35 -4.04 -13.08
C ARG A 233 13.71 -2.83 -12.21
N TRP A 234 12.72 -2.03 -11.81
CA TRP A 234 12.96 -0.85 -10.96
C TRP A 234 13.58 -1.20 -9.59
N ALA A 235 13.32 -2.40 -9.07
CA ALA A 235 13.85 -2.83 -7.77
C ALA A 235 15.34 -3.19 -7.80
N VAL A 236 15.88 -3.57 -8.96
CA VAL A 236 17.25 -4.09 -9.12
C VAL A 236 18.07 -3.34 -10.17
N LYS A 237 17.56 -2.23 -10.71
CA LYS A 237 18.22 -1.45 -11.77
C LYS A 237 19.67 -1.11 -11.44
N GLU A 238 19.92 -0.61 -10.24
CA GLU A 238 21.26 -0.22 -9.80
C GLU A 238 22.17 -1.43 -9.52
N ASP A 239 21.61 -2.51 -8.94
CA ASP A 239 22.38 -3.72 -8.67
C ASP A 239 22.81 -4.44 -9.96
N VAL A 240 21.97 -4.42 -11.00
CA VAL A 240 22.32 -4.90 -12.34
C VAL A 240 23.40 -4.01 -12.96
N LYS A 241 23.25 -2.69 -12.88
CA LYS A 241 24.25 -1.73 -13.41
C LYS A 241 25.62 -1.89 -12.73
N GLN A 242 25.62 -2.18 -11.44
CA GLN A 242 26.85 -2.42 -10.65
C GLN A 242 27.43 -3.84 -10.83
N GLY A 243 26.79 -4.71 -11.60
CA GLY A 243 27.21 -6.09 -11.82
C GLY A 243 27.01 -7.02 -10.61
N LYS A 244 26.28 -6.59 -9.59
CA LYS A 244 25.89 -7.45 -8.45
C LYS A 244 24.86 -8.50 -8.84
N LEU A 245 24.05 -8.19 -9.83
CA LEU A 245 23.04 -9.08 -10.39
C LEU A 245 23.20 -9.17 -11.91
N SER A 246 22.92 -10.33 -12.45
CA SER A 246 22.87 -10.59 -13.90
C SER A 246 21.44 -10.89 -14.32
N VAL A 247 21.01 -10.28 -15.42
CA VAL A 247 19.72 -10.57 -16.05
C VAL A 247 19.84 -11.88 -16.83
N ILE A 248 18.89 -12.76 -16.64
CA ILE A 248 18.79 -14.07 -17.29
C ILE A 248 17.77 -13.97 -18.42
N MET A 249 18.06 -14.53 -19.59
CA MET A 249 17.20 -14.54 -20.78
C MET A 249 16.62 -13.14 -21.11
N PRO A 250 17.45 -12.11 -21.34
CA PRO A 250 17.00 -10.71 -21.47
C PRO A 250 16.13 -10.46 -22.71
N SER A 251 16.11 -11.35 -23.68
CA SER A 251 15.28 -11.27 -24.90
C SER A 251 13.85 -11.80 -24.69
N LEU A 252 13.58 -12.45 -23.56
CA LEU A 252 12.27 -13.01 -23.25
C LEU A 252 11.52 -12.10 -22.28
N THR A 253 10.20 -12.11 -22.38
CA THR A 253 9.31 -11.33 -21.49
C THR A 253 8.67 -12.26 -20.47
N PHE A 254 8.89 -11.94 -19.20
CA PHE A 254 8.38 -12.70 -18.07
C PHE A 254 7.40 -11.85 -17.25
N SER A 255 6.42 -12.51 -16.65
CA SER A 255 5.43 -11.88 -15.77
C SER A 255 5.01 -12.81 -14.64
N PRO A 256 4.60 -12.29 -13.48
CA PRO A 256 3.97 -13.08 -12.41
C PRO A 256 2.50 -13.39 -12.69
N SER A 257 1.99 -13.02 -13.85
CA SER A 257 0.63 -13.30 -14.32
C SER A 257 0.59 -13.52 -15.82
N GLU A 258 -0.51 -14.03 -16.36
CA GLU A 258 -0.71 -14.27 -17.80
C GLU A 258 -0.66 -13.01 -18.66
N LYS A 259 -0.63 -11.84 -18.05
CA LYS A 259 -0.58 -10.53 -18.72
C LYS A 259 0.50 -9.65 -18.12
N LEU A 260 0.93 -8.65 -18.88
CA LEU A 260 1.74 -7.57 -18.34
C LEU A 260 0.98 -6.84 -17.24
N THR A 261 1.70 -6.45 -16.21
CA THR A 261 1.15 -5.70 -15.07
C THR A 261 1.74 -4.31 -15.04
N SER A 262 1.01 -3.38 -14.46
CA SER A 262 1.47 -2.01 -14.27
C SER A 262 1.20 -1.55 -12.84
N THR A 263 1.80 -0.45 -12.46
CA THR A 263 1.52 0.25 -11.21
C THR A 263 0.59 1.41 -11.49
N TYR A 264 -0.46 1.51 -10.68
CA TYR A 264 -1.51 2.51 -10.79
C TYR A 264 -1.67 3.28 -9.51
N ALA A 265 -2.00 4.55 -9.63
CA ALA A 265 -2.58 5.34 -8.56
C ALA A 265 -4.11 5.26 -8.68
N ILE A 266 -4.74 4.80 -7.62
CA ILE A 266 -6.18 4.57 -7.52
C ILE A 266 -6.76 5.58 -6.54
N TYR A 267 -7.85 6.24 -6.92
CA TYR A 267 -8.54 7.21 -6.06
C TYR A 267 -10.02 7.25 -6.39
N GLN A 268 -10.81 7.84 -5.50
CA GLN A 268 -12.26 7.92 -5.67
C GLN A 268 -12.63 8.75 -6.91
N ASN A 269 -13.60 8.23 -7.68
CA ASN A 269 -14.21 9.00 -8.77
C ASN A 269 -15.08 10.11 -8.15
N ARG A 270 -14.63 11.36 -8.25
CA ARG A 270 -15.35 12.55 -7.79
C ARG A 270 -15.46 13.52 -8.94
N GLU A 271 -16.53 14.31 -8.95
CA GLU A 271 -16.73 15.37 -9.94
C GLU A 271 -15.54 16.36 -9.94
N PHE A 272 -14.89 16.53 -8.80
CA PHE A 272 -13.67 17.34 -8.65
C PHE A 272 -12.60 16.56 -7.91
N VAL A 273 -11.45 16.36 -8.55
CA VAL A 273 -10.26 15.80 -7.92
C VAL A 273 -9.57 16.90 -7.11
N SER A 274 -9.36 16.65 -5.83
CA SER A 274 -8.71 17.59 -4.91
C SER A 274 -7.34 18.07 -5.43
N PRO A 275 -7.01 19.38 -5.28
CA PRO A 275 -5.71 19.91 -5.70
C PRO A 275 -4.52 19.14 -5.13
N LYS A 276 -4.57 18.71 -3.85
CA LYS A 276 -3.50 17.92 -3.23
C LYS A 276 -3.29 16.56 -3.89
N ILE A 277 -4.38 15.89 -4.34
CA ILE A 277 -4.32 14.63 -5.09
C ILE A 277 -3.70 14.89 -6.45
N ARG A 278 -4.18 15.91 -7.17
CA ARG A 278 -3.71 16.26 -8.51
C ARG A 278 -2.20 16.54 -8.52
N VAL A 279 -1.73 17.43 -7.63
CA VAL A 279 -0.31 17.78 -7.61
C VAL A 279 0.59 16.62 -7.20
N PHE A 280 0.11 15.70 -6.37
CA PHE A 280 0.85 14.48 -6.04
C PHE A 280 0.95 13.54 -7.25
N LEU A 281 -0.16 13.30 -7.95
CA LEU A 281 -0.17 12.45 -9.15
C LEU A 281 0.71 13.05 -10.26
N ASP A 282 0.63 14.35 -10.49
CA ASP A 282 1.42 15.04 -11.52
C ASP A 282 2.92 15.00 -11.16
N PHE A 283 3.25 15.24 -9.88
CA PHE A 283 4.63 15.15 -9.40
C PHE A 283 5.19 13.74 -9.58
N ILE A 284 4.48 12.71 -9.10
CA ILE A 284 4.97 11.32 -9.23
C ILE A 284 5.09 10.93 -10.71
N LYS A 285 4.13 11.25 -11.56
CA LYS A 285 4.23 10.98 -13.00
C LYS A 285 5.45 11.64 -13.62
N GLN A 286 5.72 12.90 -13.28
CA GLN A 286 6.88 13.64 -13.80
C GLN A 286 8.20 12.99 -13.37
N GLU A 287 8.29 12.52 -12.13
CA GLU A 287 9.49 11.87 -11.59
C GLU A 287 9.71 10.44 -12.12
N LEU A 288 8.63 9.75 -12.54
CA LEU A 288 8.70 8.41 -13.12
C LEU A 288 8.93 8.41 -14.65
N LEU A 289 8.88 9.57 -15.29
CA LEU A 289 9.25 9.68 -16.70
C LEU A 289 10.75 9.32 -16.86
N PRO A 290 11.10 8.53 -17.92
CA PRO A 290 12.47 8.07 -18.16
C PRO A 290 13.47 9.20 -18.47
#